data_2590274bd62a8c35b64ddf6af4de9963
#
_entry.id   2590274bd62a8c35b64ddf6af4de9963
#
_cell.length_a   1.000
_cell.length_b   1.000
_cell.length_c   1.000
_cell.angle_alpha   90.00
_cell.angle_beta   90.00
_cell.angle_gamma   90.00
#
_symmetry.space_group_name_H-M   'P 1'
#
loop_
_entity.id
_entity.type
_entity.pdbx_description
1 polymer ?
#
loop_
_entity_poly.entity_id
_entity_poly.type
_entity_poly.pdbx_seq_one_letter_code
_entity_poly.pdbx_strand_id
1 'polypeptide(L)'
;NADGYRNIPGMEVHHLTKEEFDHGGTRNLAAWYSESDIMIFMTDDAVPQDEHLIENLLRGLEQKGPDGETVAVAYARQLPAKDCRTIERYTRAFNYPDKPMVKTKKNLETMGIKTYFASNVCCAYRKDIFRKLEGFVNSTLFNEDMIYAGTMAKRGYGIAYAADACVIHSHN
;
A
#
# COMPACT_ATOMS: atom_id res chain seq x y z
N ASN A 1 -18.99 -7.41 -11.35
CA ASN A 1 -20.34 -7.53 -10.84
C ASN A 1 -20.29 -7.64 -9.29
N ALA A 2 -20.63 -6.56 -8.59
CA ALA A 2 -20.57 -6.48 -7.12
C ALA A 2 -21.55 -7.41 -6.40
N ASP A 3 -22.52 -8.02 -7.10
CA ASP A 3 -23.55 -8.84 -6.49
C ASP A 3 -23.00 -10.14 -5.85
N GLY A 4 -21.87 -10.66 -6.35
CA GLY A 4 -21.21 -11.84 -5.77
C GLY A 4 -20.62 -11.62 -4.38
N TYR A 5 -20.39 -10.38 -3.97
CA TYR A 5 -19.77 -10.05 -2.69
C TYR A 5 -20.76 -9.79 -1.55
N ARG A 6 -22.04 -9.54 -1.85
CA ARG A 6 -23.07 -9.16 -0.86
C ARG A 6 -23.33 -10.21 0.23
N ASN A 7 -22.96 -11.46 -0.01
CA ASN A 7 -23.18 -12.58 0.93
C ASN A 7 -21.94 -12.94 1.75
N ILE A 8 -20.86 -12.19 1.65
CA ILE A 8 -19.65 -12.42 2.45
C ILE A 8 -19.82 -11.74 3.81
N PRO A 9 -19.78 -12.48 4.93
CA PRO A 9 -19.93 -11.89 6.26
C PRO A 9 -18.90 -10.76 6.51
N GLY A 10 -19.36 -9.62 7.00
CA GLY A 10 -18.53 -8.46 7.29
C GLY A 10 -18.11 -7.64 6.09
N MET A 11 -18.59 -7.95 4.88
CA MET A 11 -18.34 -7.17 3.69
C MET A 11 -19.40 -6.10 3.48
N GLU A 12 -18.95 -4.87 3.25
CA GLU A 12 -19.80 -3.75 2.82
C GLU A 12 -19.44 -3.38 1.37
N VAL A 13 -20.44 -3.12 0.54
CA VAL A 13 -20.27 -2.72 -0.85
C VAL A 13 -20.80 -1.31 -1.04
N HIS A 14 -19.91 -0.39 -1.37
CA HIS A 14 -20.22 1.00 -1.68
C HIS A 14 -20.07 1.24 -3.18
N HIS A 15 -21.13 1.79 -3.81
CA HIS A 15 -21.14 2.09 -5.24
C HIS A 15 -20.81 3.57 -5.45
N LEU A 16 -19.92 3.83 -6.40
CA LEU A 16 -19.57 5.15 -6.87
C LEU A 16 -19.82 5.24 -8.37
N THR A 17 -20.23 6.38 -8.85
CA THR A 17 -20.23 6.66 -10.29
C THR A 17 -18.80 6.89 -10.77
N LYS A 18 -18.60 6.86 -12.08
CA LYS A 18 -17.29 7.14 -12.69
C LYS A 18 -16.81 8.56 -12.37
N GLU A 19 -17.72 9.50 -12.28
CA GLU A 19 -17.47 10.91 -11.99
C GLU A 19 -17.08 11.15 -10.52
N GLU A 20 -17.59 10.32 -9.61
CA GLU A 20 -17.28 10.35 -8.17
C GLU A 20 -15.98 9.63 -7.83
N PHE A 21 -15.52 8.76 -8.73
CA PHE A 21 -14.32 7.97 -8.47
C PHE A 21 -13.05 8.82 -8.55
N ASP A 22 -12.29 8.81 -7.47
CA ASP A 22 -10.95 9.38 -7.36
C ASP A 22 -10.07 8.45 -6.53
N HIS A 23 -8.88 8.13 -6.98
CA HIS A 23 -8.02 7.16 -6.33
C HIS A 23 -7.74 7.48 -4.85
N GLY A 24 -7.41 8.73 -4.54
CA GLY A 24 -7.18 9.19 -3.17
C GLY A 24 -8.47 9.34 -2.39
N GLY A 25 -9.46 10.04 -2.96
CA GLY A 25 -10.76 10.32 -2.34
C GLY A 25 -11.55 9.07 -2.01
N THR A 26 -11.59 8.09 -2.92
CA THR A 26 -12.29 6.81 -2.68
C THR A 26 -11.65 6.04 -1.52
N ARG A 27 -10.32 6.01 -1.42
CA ARG A 27 -9.62 5.38 -0.30
C ARG A 27 -9.78 6.14 1.01
N ASN A 28 -9.82 7.48 0.96
CA ASN A 28 -10.16 8.30 2.13
C ASN A 28 -11.56 8.00 2.65
N LEU A 29 -12.54 7.85 1.74
CA LEU A 29 -13.91 7.47 2.10
C LEU A 29 -13.95 6.10 2.77
N ALA A 30 -13.27 5.10 2.21
CA ALA A 30 -13.15 3.77 2.81
C ALA A 30 -12.48 3.82 4.19
N ALA A 31 -11.42 4.64 4.34
CA ALA A 31 -10.76 4.85 5.62
C ALA A 31 -11.70 5.51 6.66
N TRP A 32 -12.62 6.34 6.22
CA TRP A 32 -13.63 6.97 7.09
C TRP A 32 -14.60 5.93 7.65
N TYR A 33 -15.09 5.01 6.83
CA TYR A 33 -16.00 3.95 7.26
C TYR A 33 -15.35 2.91 8.16
N SER A 34 -14.05 2.67 8.02
CA SER A 34 -13.34 1.69 8.84
C SER A 34 -13.32 2.11 10.32
N GLU A 35 -13.51 1.16 11.23
CA GLU A 35 -13.34 1.34 12.69
C GLU A 35 -12.03 0.73 13.21
N SER A 36 -11.30 0.00 12.37
CA SER A 36 -10.06 -0.69 12.74
C SER A 36 -8.88 0.25 12.94
N ASP A 37 -7.92 -0.12 13.80
CA ASP A 37 -6.67 0.62 14.01
C ASP A 37 -5.71 0.52 12.83
N ILE A 38 -5.79 -0.57 12.07
CA ILE A 38 -5.01 -0.83 10.88
C ILE A 38 -5.95 -0.99 9.68
N MET A 39 -5.64 -0.30 8.58
CA MET A 39 -6.37 -0.40 7.32
C MET A 39 -5.45 -1.04 6.28
N ILE A 40 -6.00 -1.96 5.49
CA ILE A 40 -5.29 -2.56 4.35
C ILE A 40 -6.06 -2.19 3.08
N PHE A 41 -5.40 -1.47 2.18
CA PHE A 41 -5.89 -1.23 0.83
C PHE A 41 -5.29 -2.28 -0.11
N MET A 42 -6.12 -2.78 -1.00
CA MET A 42 -5.71 -3.70 -2.06
C MET A 42 -6.52 -3.41 -3.32
N THR A 43 -5.88 -3.48 -4.49
CA THR A 43 -6.56 -3.36 -5.78
C THR A 43 -7.20 -4.70 -6.17
N ASP A 44 -8.25 -4.66 -6.98
CA ASP A 44 -9.03 -5.83 -7.38
C ASP A 44 -8.27 -6.79 -8.33
N ASP A 45 -7.17 -6.33 -8.92
CA ASP A 45 -6.26 -7.09 -9.78
C ASP A 45 -5.05 -7.68 -9.03
N ALA A 46 -4.98 -7.50 -7.72
CA ALA A 46 -3.96 -8.09 -6.85
C ALA A 46 -4.52 -9.33 -6.14
N VAL A 47 -3.76 -10.43 -6.19
CA VAL A 47 -4.14 -11.69 -5.54
C VAL A 47 -3.09 -12.05 -4.49
N PRO A 48 -3.46 -12.33 -3.23
CA PRO A 48 -2.51 -12.84 -2.24
C PRO A 48 -1.76 -14.07 -2.76
N GLN A 49 -0.46 -14.13 -2.57
CA GLN A 49 0.32 -15.31 -2.94
C GLN A 49 0.02 -16.48 -2.02
N ASP A 50 -0.22 -16.20 -0.75
CA ASP A 50 -0.47 -17.17 0.31
C ASP A 50 -1.31 -16.56 1.45
N GLU A 51 -1.59 -17.33 2.47
CA GLU A 51 -2.39 -16.97 3.63
C GLU A 51 -1.69 -16.04 4.64
N HIS A 52 -0.39 -15.79 4.48
CA HIS A 52 0.43 -14.99 5.41
C HIS A 52 0.50 -13.51 5.04
N LEU A 53 -0.16 -13.08 3.96
CA LEU A 53 -0.09 -11.69 3.46
C LEU A 53 -0.37 -10.66 4.57
N ILE A 54 -1.48 -10.82 5.29
CA ILE A 54 -1.89 -9.86 6.34
C ILE A 54 -0.89 -9.88 7.50
N GLU A 55 -0.52 -11.05 7.98
CA GLU A 55 0.46 -11.20 9.07
C GLU A 55 1.78 -10.52 8.72
N ASN A 56 2.29 -10.73 7.50
CA ASN A 56 3.55 -10.16 7.04
C ASN A 56 3.48 -8.64 6.89
N LEU A 57 2.33 -8.09 6.45
CA LEU A 57 2.11 -6.64 6.44
C LEU A 57 2.10 -6.04 7.85
N LEU A 58 1.41 -6.69 8.80
CA LEU A 58 1.38 -6.25 10.20
C LEU A 58 2.77 -6.29 10.82
N ARG A 59 3.54 -7.35 10.57
CA ARG A 59 4.95 -7.45 10.99
C ARG A 59 5.80 -6.34 10.38
N GLY A 60 5.51 -5.93 9.15
CA GLY A 60 6.13 -4.76 8.52
C GLY A 60 5.84 -3.46 9.28
N LEU A 61 4.60 -3.25 9.75
CA LEU A 61 4.21 -2.08 10.56
C LEU A 61 4.85 -2.07 11.96
N GLU A 62 5.23 -3.22 12.51
CA GLU A 62 5.89 -3.35 13.81
C GLU A 62 7.38 -3.00 13.76
N GLN A 63 7.97 -2.97 12.56
CA GLN A 63 9.37 -2.56 12.38
C GLN A 63 9.59 -1.12 12.84
N LYS A 64 10.84 -0.80 13.09
CA LYS A 64 11.29 0.56 13.41
C LYS A 64 12.29 1.02 12.37
N GLY A 65 12.32 2.31 12.12
CA GLY A 65 13.39 2.92 11.37
C GLY A 65 14.72 2.90 12.15
N PRO A 66 15.84 3.25 11.50
CA PRO A 66 17.18 3.15 12.10
C PRO A 66 17.36 3.98 13.36
N ASP A 67 16.59 5.05 13.54
CA ASP A 67 16.61 5.87 14.78
C ASP A 67 15.36 5.66 15.64
N GLY A 68 14.66 4.55 15.48
CA GLY A 68 13.45 4.22 16.22
C GLY A 68 12.17 4.83 15.66
N GLU A 69 12.20 5.37 14.44
CA GLU A 69 11.01 5.94 13.78
C GLU A 69 9.89 4.92 13.71
N THR A 70 8.68 5.35 14.07
CA THR A 70 7.49 4.51 13.93
C THR A 70 7.14 4.34 12.46
N VAL A 71 6.98 3.09 12.03
CA VAL A 71 6.50 2.76 10.68
C VAL A 71 5.01 3.07 10.60
N ALA A 72 4.62 3.95 9.68
CA ALA A 72 3.24 4.37 9.46
C ALA A 72 2.54 3.57 8.35
N VAL A 73 3.31 3.01 7.43
CA VAL A 73 2.83 2.24 6.28
C VAL A 73 3.75 1.05 6.00
N ALA A 74 3.16 -0.09 5.65
CA ALA A 74 3.85 -1.26 5.14
C ALA A 74 3.23 -1.69 3.81
N TYR A 75 4.02 -1.80 2.73
CA TYR A 75 3.54 -2.20 1.42
C TYR A 75 4.12 -3.55 0.99
N ALA A 76 3.30 -4.30 0.25
CA ALA A 76 3.61 -5.65 -0.18
C ALA A 76 4.56 -5.70 -1.37
N ARG A 77 5.24 -6.82 -1.50
CA ARG A 77 6.00 -7.22 -2.70
C ARG A 77 5.04 -7.64 -3.80
N GLN A 78 5.17 -7.03 -4.97
CA GLN A 78 4.42 -7.43 -6.14
C GLN A 78 5.20 -8.43 -6.97
N LEU A 79 4.63 -9.60 -7.16
CA LEU A 79 5.16 -10.66 -8.01
C LEU A 79 4.44 -10.65 -9.36
N PRO A 80 5.15 -10.97 -10.45
CA PRO A 80 4.55 -11.11 -11.75
C PRO A 80 3.72 -12.40 -11.84
N ALA A 81 2.64 -12.41 -12.62
CA ALA A 81 1.95 -13.65 -12.97
C ALA A 81 2.88 -14.60 -13.74
N LYS A 82 2.54 -15.90 -13.74
CA LYS A 82 3.37 -16.93 -14.39
C LYS A 82 3.50 -16.71 -15.90
N ASP A 83 2.47 -16.19 -16.52
CA ASP A 83 2.31 -15.92 -17.97
C ASP A 83 2.61 -14.48 -18.37
N CYS A 84 3.10 -13.64 -17.45
CA CYS A 84 3.43 -12.25 -17.74
C CYS A 84 4.54 -12.10 -18.77
N ARG A 85 4.58 -10.94 -19.43
CA ARG A 85 5.62 -10.59 -20.40
C ARG A 85 6.99 -10.46 -19.72
N THR A 86 8.07 -10.77 -20.44
CA THR A 86 9.46 -10.73 -19.93
C THR A 86 9.82 -9.36 -19.35
N ILE A 87 9.39 -8.27 -19.99
CA ILE A 87 9.67 -6.91 -19.53
C ILE A 87 8.99 -6.62 -18.19
N GLU A 88 7.77 -7.10 -17.99
CA GLU A 88 7.06 -6.96 -16.73
C GLU A 88 7.76 -7.73 -15.61
N ARG A 89 8.17 -8.97 -15.87
CA ARG A 89 8.94 -9.77 -14.92
C ARG A 89 10.21 -9.07 -14.46
N TYR A 90 10.95 -8.48 -15.39
CA TYR A 90 12.14 -7.71 -15.09
C TYR A 90 11.80 -6.47 -14.23
N THR A 91 10.78 -5.72 -14.62
CA THR A 91 10.36 -4.52 -13.90
C THR A 91 9.92 -4.84 -12.46
N ARG A 92 9.16 -5.94 -12.27
CA ARG A 92 8.76 -6.39 -10.92
C ARG A 92 9.98 -6.77 -10.09
N ALA A 93 10.88 -7.59 -10.62
CA ALA A 93 12.11 -7.98 -9.92
C ALA A 93 12.98 -6.77 -9.54
N PHE A 94 13.08 -5.76 -10.41
CA PHE A 94 13.85 -4.55 -10.17
C PHE A 94 13.22 -3.65 -9.10
N ASN A 95 11.89 -3.48 -9.10
CA ASN A 95 11.19 -2.58 -8.18
C ASN A 95 10.84 -3.24 -6.84
N TYR A 96 10.73 -4.57 -6.81
CA TYR A 96 10.31 -5.35 -5.66
C TYR A 96 11.31 -6.47 -5.34
N PRO A 97 12.51 -6.14 -4.84
CA PRO A 97 13.53 -7.13 -4.47
C PRO A 97 13.03 -8.04 -3.32
N ASP A 98 13.74 -9.12 -3.05
CA ASP A 98 13.40 -10.10 -2.02
C ASP A 98 13.84 -9.71 -0.59
N LYS A 99 14.43 -8.53 -0.44
CA LYS A 99 14.93 -8.05 0.86
C LYS A 99 14.02 -6.98 1.43
N PRO A 100 13.46 -7.18 2.64
CA PRO A 100 12.67 -6.15 3.31
C PRO A 100 13.54 -4.97 3.72
N MET A 101 12.91 -3.80 3.85
CA MET A 101 13.60 -2.60 4.34
C MET A 101 12.62 -1.61 4.96
N VAL A 102 13.10 -0.84 5.92
CA VAL A 102 12.41 0.35 6.42
C VAL A 102 13.11 1.59 5.85
N LYS A 103 12.34 2.41 5.16
CA LYS A 103 12.79 3.68 4.57
C LYS A 103 12.35 4.84 5.45
N THR A 104 13.22 5.81 5.62
CA THR A 104 12.95 7.08 6.30
C THR A 104 13.46 8.24 5.45
N LYS A 105 13.18 9.47 5.83
CA LYS A 105 13.70 10.65 5.11
C LYS A 105 15.23 10.65 4.92
N LYS A 106 15.97 9.92 5.77
CA LYS A 106 17.43 9.79 5.68
C LYS A 106 17.90 9.03 4.43
N ASN A 107 17.03 8.18 3.88
CA ASN A 107 17.36 7.44 2.66
C ASN A 107 17.31 8.31 1.38
N LEU A 108 16.88 9.58 1.49
CA LEU A 108 16.71 10.44 0.31
C LEU A 108 18.02 10.64 -0.49
N GLU A 109 19.15 10.78 0.20
CA GLU A 109 20.46 10.98 -0.44
C GLU A 109 20.91 9.75 -1.25
N THR A 110 20.56 8.55 -0.77
CA THR A 110 21.00 7.29 -1.40
C THR A 110 19.99 6.69 -2.37
N MET A 111 18.70 6.87 -2.11
CA MET A 111 17.62 6.26 -2.88
C MET A 111 16.83 7.25 -3.75
N GLY A 112 17.07 8.57 -3.59
CA GLY A 112 16.31 9.60 -4.28
C GLY A 112 14.80 9.44 -4.02
N ILE A 113 14.01 9.65 -5.05
CA ILE A 113 12.54 9.60 -4.98
C ILE A 113 12.00 8.23 -4.55
N LYS A 114 12.75 7.14 -4.75
CA LYS A 114 12.36 5.79 -4.30
C LYS A 114 12.23 5.68 -2.78
N THR A 115 12.80 6.61 -2.02
CA THR A 115 12.60 6.73 -0.56
C THR A 115 11.12 6.81 -0.21
N TYR A 116 10.33 7.50 -1.01
CA TYR A 116 8.91 7.75 -0.78
C TYR A 116 7.99 6.76 -1.51
N PHE A 117 8.57 5.75 -2.14
CA PHE A 117 7.77 4.75 -2.83
C PHE A 117 6.99 3.89 -1.82
N ALA A 118 5.69 3.85 -1.97
CA ALA A 118 4.74 2.91 -1.41
C ALA A 118 3.74 2.56 -2.52
N SER A 119 2.99 1.49 -2.38
CA SER A 119 2.04 1.11 -3.43
C SER A 119 0.74 0.59 -2.85
N ASN A 120 -0.36 1.27 -3.17
CA ASN A 120 -1.71 0.89 -2.81
C ASN A 120 -2.25 -0.35 -3.55
N VAL A 121 -1.44 -0.98 -4.40
CA VAL A 121 -1.76 -2.32 -4.90
C VAL A 121 -1.98 -3.29 -3.75
N CYS A 122 -1.14 -3.22 -2.70
CA CYS A 122 -1.42 -3.85 -1.41
C CYS A 122 -0.60 -3.17 -0.32
N CYS A 123 -1.25 -2.50 0.62
CA CYS A 123 -0.57 -1.63 1.58
C CYS A 123 -1.36 -1.51 2.89
N ALA A 124 -0.69 -1.67 4.03
CA ALA A 124 -1.26 -1.51 5.36
C ALA A 124 -0.86 -0.16 5.97
N TYR A 125 -1.81 0.54 6.58
CA TYR A 125 -1.65 1.85 7.19
C TYR A 125 -2.09 1.86 8.64
N ARG A 126 -1.37 2.58 9.51
CA ARG A 126 -1.85 2.95 10.84
C ARG A 126 -2.88 4.06 10.72
N LYS A 127 -4.11 3.79 11.15
CA LYS A 127 -5.25 4.71 10.97
C LYS A 127 -5.12 6.01 11.75
N ASP A 128 -4.55 5.96 12.95
CA ASP A 128 -4.30 7.15 13.78
C ASP A 128 -3.35 8.12 13.06
N ILE A 129 -2.26 7.61 12.48
CA ILE A 129 -1.31 8.40 11.70
C ILE A 129 -1.96 8.87 10.40
N PHE A 130 -2.74 8.00 9.74
CA PHE A 130 -3.45 8.34 8.51
C PHE A 130 -4.38 9.52 8.71
N ARG A 131 -5.18 9.52 9.78
CA ARG A 131 -6.06 10.63 10.14
C ARG A 131 -5.30 11.90 10.53
N LYS A 132 -4.25 11.77 11.32
CA LYS A 132 -3.40 12.89 11.75
C LYS A 132 -2.77 13.63 10.58
N LEU A 133 -2.47 12.93 9.49
CA LEU A 133 -1.86 13.47 8.27
C LEU A 133 -2.86 13.73 7.15
N GLU A 134 -4.16 13.73 7.47
CA GLU A 134 -5.27 14.10 6.59
C GLU A 134 -5.49 13.19 5.37
N GLY A 135 -4.91 11.96 5.41
CA GLY A 135 -5.10 10.95 4.38
C GLY A 135 -4.43 11.26 3.05
N PHE A 136 -4.94 10.66 1.99
CA PHE A 136 -4.44 10.85 0.63
C PHE A 136 -4.89 12.19 0.04
N VAL A 137 -4.08 12.75 -0.84
CA VAL A 137 -4.45 13.89 -1.66
C VAL A 137 -5.57 13.48 -2.63
N ASN A 138 -6.58 14.33 -2.77
CA ASN A 138 -7.66 14.15 -3.72
C ASN A 138 -7.31 14.73 -5.10
N SER A 139 -8.03 14.30 -6.12
CA SER A 139 -7.97 14.83 -7.48
C SER A 139 -6.58 14.68 -8.14
N THR A 140 -5.87 13.60 -7.83
CA THR A 140 -4.67 13.21 -8.57
C THR A 140 -4.99 12.04 -9.50
N LEU A 141 -4.38 12.03 -10.68
CA LEU A 141 -4.50 10.91 -11.60
C LEU A 141 -3.79 9.66 -11.07
N PHE A 142 -2.60 9.85 -10.47
CA PHE A 142 -1.75 8.78 -9.95
C PHE A 142 -0.89 9.30 -8.78
N ASN A 143 -0.23 8.35 -8.08
CA ASN A 143 0.79 8.58 -7.06
C ASN A 143 0.27 9.22 -5.74
N GLU A 144 -1.01 9.12 -5.43
CA GLU A 144 -1.55 9.55 -4.14
C GLU A 144 -0.84 8.85 -2.96
N ASP A 145 -0.48 7.57 -3.15
CA ASP A 145 0.27 6.75 -2.20
C ASP A 145 1.70 7.27 -1.98
N MET A 146 2.39 7.61 -3.06
CA MET A 146 3.74 8.13 -3.01
C MET A 146 3.80 9.54 -2.41
N ILE A 147 2.84 10.40 -2.75
CA ILE A 147 2.70 11.75 -2.15
C ILE A 147 2.47 11.62 -0.65
N TYR A 148 1.57 10.73 -0.25
CA TYR A 148 1.27 10.48 1.16
C TYR A 148 2.47 9.89 1.89
N ALA A 149 3.18 8.91 1.31
CA ALA A 149 4.40 8.35 1.86
C ALA A 149 5.50 9.42 2.05
N GLY A 150 5.62 10.36 1.11
CA GLY A 150 6.50 11.53 1.25
C GLY A 150 6.10 12.42 2.42
N THR A 151 4.82 12.64 2.63
CA THR A 151 4.29 13.41 3.77
C THR A 151 4.62 12.71 5.10
N MET A 152 4.41 11.39 5.18
CA MET A 152 4.78 10.58 6.35
C MET A 152 6.27 10.67 6.67
N ALA A 153 7.14 10.47 5.66
CA ALA A 153 8.59 10.51 5.86
C ALA A 153 9.08 11.90 6.31
N LYS A 154 8.53 12.98 5.76
CA LYS A 154 8.82 14.37 6.19
C LYS A 154 8.41 14.62 7.63
N ARG A 155 7.38 13.96 8.13
CA ARG A 155 6.88 14.04 9.51
C ARG A 155 7.60 13.09 10.47
N GLY A 156 8.64 12.37 10.00
CA GLY A 156 9.49 11.50 10.83
C GLY A 156 8.97 10.07 10.99
N TYR A 157 8.05 9.64 10.15
CA TYR A 157 7.59 8.24 10.12
C TYR A 157 8.39 7.41 9.13
N GLY A 158 8.44 6.09 9.40
CA GLY A 158 9.04 5.10 8.51
C GLY A 158 8.03 4.53 7.50
N ILE A 159 8.55 4.04 6.39
CA ILE A 159 7.86 3.33 5.32
C ILE A 159 8.49 1.95 5.23
N ALA A 160 7.77 0.88 5.56
CA ALA A 160 8.28 -0.48 5.44
C ALA A 160 7.96 -1.08 4.07
N TYR A 161 8.94 -1.67 3.46
CA TYR A 161 8.78 -2.63 2.39
C TYR A 161 8.77 -4.04 3.00
N ALA A 162 7.61 -4.69 3.00
CA ALA A 162 7.41 -6.01 3.56
C ALA A 162 7.61 -7.08 2.45
N ALA A 163 8.86 -7.47 2.21
CA ALA A 163 9.21 -8.38 1.11
C ALA A 163 8.57 -9.77 1.22
N ASP A 164 8.22 -10.19 2.44
CA ASP A 164 7.55 -11.48 2.71
C ASP A 164 6.02 -11.39 2.53
N ALA A 165 5.45 -10.17 2.51
CA ALA A 165 4.05 -9.94 2.17
C ALA A 165 3.91 -9.87 0.65
N CYS A 166 3.50 -10.97 0.01
CA CYS A 166 3.52 -11.07 -1.45
C CYS A 166 2.11 -11.06 -2.05
N VAL A 167 1.94 -10.29 -3.13
CA VAL A 167 0.76 -10.33 -4.00
C VAL A 167 1.19 -10.59 -5.44
N ILE A 168 0.41 -11.37 -6.17
CA ILE A 168 0.54 -11.53 -7.62
C ILE A 168 -0.25 -10.39 -8.25
N HIS A 169 0.41 -9.57 -9.05
CA HIS A 169 -0.20 -8.42 -9.72
C HIS A 169 0.39 -8.29 -11.12
N SER A 170 -0.44 -8.45 -12.12
CA SER A 170 -0.04 -8.37 -13.54
C SER A 170 -1.06 -7.58 -14.34
N HIS A 171 -0.56 -6.77 -15.24
CA HIS A 171 -1.36 -6.11 -16.26
C HIS A 171 -1.23 -6.91 -17.55
N ASN A 172 -2.28 -7.62 -17.93
CA ASN A 172 -2.37 -8.32 -19.23
C ASN A 172 -2.88 -7.39 -20.33
#